data_6632a3b1e1aa6851ac5035629a45b84c
#
_entry.id   6632a3b1e1aa6851ac5035629a45b84c
#
_cell.length_a   1.000
_cell.length_b   1.000
_cell.length_c   1.000
_cell.angle_alpha   90.00
_cell.angle_beta   90.00
_cell.angle_gamma   90.00
#
_symmetry.space_group_name_H-M   'P 1'
#
loop_
_entity.id
_entity.type
_entity.pdbx_description
1 polymer ?
#
loop_
_entity_poly.entity_id
_entity_poly.type
_entity_poly.pdbx_seq_one_letter_code
_entity_poly.pdbx_strand_id
1 'polypeptide(L)'
;MKKNIIIFTILLSILAFGSCGTQTGKPAEAVNNTPEVEASDAAPSVSTATSEPEKTPSSTPVITSNAINNCGNCAIQGEKIYYANSYDNGTLFSMNANGSDNRKLNNDWTPWFYVSGDRIYYQNGKDGMKIYVMNTDGSGQQKLNDDNSGNINVTGNRIYYSNTDDNFTLYSMNTDGSDRKKLNGDNPLYMNVAGDRIYYSGELSGIKGIYSVKTDGTDRIKLTDDNPFLMIAADGWIYYNNENDASKLYAIKTDGSDRHKLNDDYALSINVVDDLIYYKNGNDGKIYSINTDGGDRKLLSDDNADWLVVGDNRIYYTITGANIYSMNIDGGDKRLLADLDSEAYKNVTYEINARLREDMPKYRFAATGVTRGADEWMTGYVMGLEVYDENGLSLLSADFSQALNDEVTGNPVYNEMMDTMGLHVADVNFDGYKDVIILNDFSGAHGNTWYACWLWNPETSSFVESESFAGICNPALDPEKKFIYSTGGSGASNQEWDIYQFIDGEFVVTNSLSYEETNEGYHFKEQKLVSGKMEFVRDDIIKEDSYDDALSAAGYINDDLWQLANPHWYGGGGHQADEWLEG
;
A
#
# COMPACT_ATOMS: atom_id res chain seq x y z
N MET A 1 2.98 -28.16 -11.39
CA MET A 1 3.51 -26.82 -11.51
C MET A 1 2.47 -25.70 -11.70
N LYS A 2 1.33 -25.91 -12.37
CA LYS A 2 0.31 -24.85 -12.56
C LYS A 2 -0.63 -24.58 -11.34
N LYS A 3 -0.68 -25.45 -10.35
CA LYS A 3 -1.53 -25.27 -9.14
C LYS A 3 -0.89 -24.39 -8.05
N ASN A 4 0.42 -24.30 -8.00
CA ASN A 4 1.12 -23.55 -6.93
C ASN A 4 1.17 -22.04 -7.19
N ILE A 5 0.98 -21.58 -8.44
CA ILE A 5 1.00 -20.16 -8.81
C ILE A 5 -0.30 -19.46 -8.36
N ILE A 6 -1.44 -20.18 -8.35
CA ILE A 6 -2.75 -19.60 -7.99
C ILE A 6 -2.85 -19.33 -6.46
N ILE A 7 -2.17 -20.13 -5.63
CA ILE A 7 -2.20 -19.96 -4.17
C ILE A 7 -1.39 -18.74 -3.72
N PHE A 8 -0.28 -18.45 -4.40
CA PHE A 8 0.56 -17.27 -4.11
C PHE A 8 -0.15 -15.95 -4.45
N THR A 9 -0.96 -15.95 -5.51
CA THR A 9 -1.70 -14.76 -5.96
C THR A 9 -2.86 -14.41 -5.01
N ILE A 10 -3.47 -15.41 -4.34
CA ILE A 10 -4.56 -15.18 -3.37
C ILE A 10 -4.03 -14.63 -2.03
N LEU A 11 -2.84 -15.02 -1.58
CA LEU A 11 -2.22 -14.44 -0.38
C LEU A 11 -1.74 -12.99 -0.61
N LEU A 12 -1.28 -12.64 -1.82
CA LEU A 12 -0.91 -11.25 -2.17
C LEU A 12 -2.14 -10.36 -2.38
N SER A 13 -3.29 -10.90 -2.84
CA SER A 13 -4.51 -10.10 -3.06
C SER A 13 -5.22 -9.67 -1.77
N ILE A 14 -4.94 -10.29 -0.63
CA ILE A 14 -5.49 -9.89 0.69
C ILE A 14 -4.73 -8.67 1.25
N LEU A 15 -3.49 -8.40 0.79
CA LEU A 15 -2.70 -7.22 1.17
C LEU A 15 -2.98 -5.98 0.28
N ALA A 16 -3.73 -6.13 -0.82
CA ALA A 16 -3.92 -5.09 -1.84
C ALA A 16 -5.34 -4.45 -1.89
N PHE A 17 -6.25 -4.77 -0.96
CA PHE A 17 -7.58 -4.14 -0.93
C PHE A 17 -7.70 -3.08 0.17
N GLY A 18 -6.95 -2.00 0.02
CA GLY A 18 -7.09 -0.77 0.78
C GLY A 18 -6.97 0.45 -0.12
N SER A 19 -7.72 0.53 -1.18
CA SER A 19 -8.13 1.82 -1.79
C SER A 19 -8.95 1.55 -3.07
N CYS A 20 -10.15 1.98 -3.10
CA CYS A 20 -10.78 2.85 -4.09
C CYS A 20 -12.31 2.73 -4.01
N GLY A 21 -12.95 3.86 -3.89
CA GLY A 21 -14.39 4.00 -3.97
C GLY A 21 -14.79 5.45 -3.89
N THR A 22 -14.42 6.24 -4.91
CA THR A 22 -14.98 7.58 -5.09
C THR A 22 -16.43 7.46 -5.56
N GLN A 23 -17.39 7.91 -4.75
CA GLN A 23 -18.69 8.35 -5.23
C GLN A 23 -18.91 9.81 -4.90
N THR A 24 -19.06 10.59 -5.96
CA THR A 24 -19.42 11.99 -5.96
C THR A 24 -20.86 12.17 -5.49
N GLY A 25 -21.08 12.88 -4.38
CA GLY A 25 -22.38 13.35 -3.92
C GLY A 25 -22.31 14.84 -3.59
N LYS A 26 -23.20 15.61 -4.24
CA LYS A 26 -23.34 17.06 -4.11
C LYS A 26 -23.59 17.55 -2.67
N PRO A 27 -23.20 18.78 -2.33
CA PRO A 27 -23.36 19.33 -0.98
C PRO A 27 -24.78 19.76 -0.68
N ALA A 28 -25.26 19.48 0.53
CA ALA A 28 -26.47 20.02 1.10
C ALA A 28 -26.14 21.13 2.12
N GLU A 29 -26.98 22.15 2.11
CA GLU A 29 -26.85 23.43 2.79
C GLU A 29 -26.77 23.34 4.32
N ALA A 30 -26.02 24.26 4.89
CA ALA A 30 -25.90 24.50 6.33
C ALA A 30 -27.18 25.09 6.92
N VAL A 31 -27.66 24.50 8.00
CA VAL A 31 -28.64 25.13 8.92
C VAL A 31 -27.98 25.36 10.27
N ASN A 32 -27.76 26.62 10.58
CA ASN A 32 -27.35 27.12 11.89
C ASN A 32 -28.48 26.95 12.90
N ASN A 33 -28.21 26.29 14.01
CA ASN A 33 -28.98 26.52 15.27
C ASN A 33 -28.08 26.31 16.48
N THR A 34 -27.76 27.41 17.12
CA THR A 34 -27.19 27.50 18.48
C THR A 34 -28.32 27.40 19.49
N PRO A 35 -28.17 26.72 20.61
CA PRO A 35 -28.89 27.07 21.85
C PRO A 35 -27.93 27.53 22.96
N GLU A 36 -28.40 28.53 23.65
CA GLU A 36 -27.84 29.23 24.80
C GLU A 36 -27.54 28.32 25.99
N VAL A 37 -26.49 28.73 26.71
CA VAL A 37 -26.06 28.17 27.99
C VAL A 37 -26.84 28.86 29.12
N GLU A 38 -27.55 28.12 29.95
CA GLU A 38 -27.93 28.58 31.31
C GLU A 38 -27.09 27.83 32.36
N ALA A 39 -26.43 28.62 33.19
CA ALA A 39 -25.69 28.17 34.36
C ALA A 39 -26.63 28.07 35.56
N SER A 40 -26.53 27.01 36.34
CA SER A 40 -27.05 26.96 37.68
C SER A 40 -26.06 26.29 38.63
N ASP A 41 -25.66 27.08 39.63
CA ASP A 41 -24.87 26.70 40.80
C ASP A 41 -25.62 25.73 41.72
N ALA A 42 -24.95 24.69 42.19
CA ALA A 42 -25.22 24.06 43.48
C ALA A 42 -24.00 23.35 44.05
N ALA A 43 -23.58 23.73 45.21
CA ALA A 43 -22.43 23.25 45.98
C ALA A 43 -22.67 21.87 46.65
N PRO A 44 -21.63 21.18 47.14
CA PRO A 44 -21.61 19.73 47.32
C PRO A 44 -22.06 19.28 48.70
N SER A 45 -22.76 18.15 48.76
CA SER A 45 -23.00 17.41 50.02
C SER A 45 -21.97 16.26 50.14
N VAL A 46 -21.25 16.26 51.25
CA VAL A 46 -20.32 15.22 51.68
C VAL A 46 -21.10 13.97 52.08
N SER A 47 -20.85 12.85 51.46
CA SER A 47 -21.26 11.51 51.88
C SER A 47 -20.04 10.67 52.22
N THR A 48 -20.00 10.16 53.42
CA THR A 48 -18.96 9.27 53.97
C THR A 48 -18.97 7.91 53.27
N ALA A 49 -17.88 7.57 52.58
CA ALA A 49 -17.67 6.26 51.98
C ALA A 49 -17.20 5.24 53.02
N THR A 50 -17.90 4.13 53.06
CA THR A 50 -17.51 2.91 53.77
C THR A 50 -16.47 2.19 52.90
N SER A 51 -15.31 1.86 53.46
CA SER A 51 -14.22 1.14 52.79
C SER A 51 -14.60 -0.33 52.55
N GLU A 52 -14.68 -0.72 51.28
CA GLU A 52 -14.58 -2.12 50.87
C GLU A 52 -13.10 -2.59 50.94
N PRO A 53 -12.85 -3.88 51.18
CA PRO A 53 -11.47 -4.40 51.31
C PRO A 53 -10.72 -4.36 49.99
N GLU A 54 -9.50 -3.81 50.01
CA GLU A 54 -8.54 -3.84 48.94
C GLU A 54 -8.34 -5.27 48.38
N LYS A 55 -8.72 -5.48 47.11
CA LYS A 55 -8.30 -6.65 46.35
C LYS A 55 -6.79 -6.53 46.13
N THR A 56 -6.03 -7.43 46.69
CA THR A 56 -4.63 -7.63 46.38
C THR A 56 -4.45 -7.75 44.87
N PRO A 57 -3.49 -7.08 44.22
CA PRO A 57 -3.29 -7.25 42.78
C PRO A 57 -2.85 -8.69 42.54
N SER A 58 -3.69 -9.43 41.88
CA SER A 58 -3.35 -10.71 41.26
C SER A 58 -2.20 -10.44 40.29
N SER A 59 -1.16 -11.25 40.38
CA SER A 59 -0.05 -11.23 39.45
C SER A 59 -0.61 -11.19 38.03
N THR A 60 -0.42 -10.05 37.37
CA THR A 60 -0.84 -9.80 36.00
C THR A 60 -0.35 -10.94 35.11
N PRO A 61 -1.23 -11.68 34.43
CA PRO A 61 -0.77 -12.50 33.31
C PRO A 61 -0.20 -11.51 32.31
N VAL A 62 1.07 -11.66 31.95
CA VAL A 62 1.65 -10.98 30.80
C VAL A 62 0.87 -11.49 29.60
N ILE A 63 -0.21 -10.79 29.25
CA ILE A 63 -0.90 -11.03 27.99
C ILE A 63 0.04 -10.49 26.92
N THR A 64 0.87 -11.38 26.40
CA THR A 64 1.54 -11.14 25.14
C THR A 64 0.44 -11.17 24.08
N SER A 65 -0.21 -10.03 23.84
CA SER A 65 -1.03 -9.84 22.66
C SER A 65 -0.08 -9.82 21.48
N ASN A 66 0.19 -11.01 20.96
CA ASN A 66 1.04 -11.12 19.79
C ASN A 66 0.21 -10.80 18.57
N ALA A 67 0.80 -10.04 17.70
CA ALA A 67 0.28 -9.63 16.40
C ALA A 67 -0.28 -10.77 15.53
N ILE A 68 0.01 -12.00 15.83
CA ILE A 68 -0.54 -13.18 15.16
C ILE A 68 -2.06 -13.19 15.14
N ASN A 69 -2.66 -12.68 16.17
CA ASN A 69 -4.10 -12.56 16.26
C ASN A 69 -4.65 -11.43 15.38
N ASN A 70 -3.76 -10.56 14.88
CA ASN A 70 -4.09 -9.32 14.18
C ASN A 70 -3.35 -9.14 12.85
N CYS A 71 -3.05 -10.20 12.11
CA CYS A 71 -2.34 -10.17 10.84
C CYS A 71 -0.81 -10.07 10.90
N GLY A 72 -0.18 -10.23 12.05
CA GLY A 72 1.28 -10.40 12.15
C GLY A 72 2.14 -9.13 12.04
N ASN A 73 1.55 -7.95 11.96
CA ASN A 73 2.29 -6.73 11.62
C ASN A 73 2.74 -5.89 12.82
N CYS A 74 2.25 -6.19 14.03
CA CYS A 74 2.59 -5.46 15.24
C CYS A 74 2.55 -6.36 16.48
N ALA A 75 3.41 -6.10 17.45
CA ALA A 75 3.41 -6.74 18.77
C ALA A 75 3.80 -5.75 19.86
N ILE A 76 3.26 -5.95 21.06
CA ILE A 76 3.59 -5.14 22.23
C ILE A 76 4.15 -6.06 23.30
N GLN A 77 5.27 -5.67 23.88
CA GLN A 77 5.83 -6.35 25.04
C GLN A 77 6.47 -5.34 25.98
N GLY A 78 5.87 -5.17 27.15
CA GLY A 78 6.25 -4.11 28.10
C GLY A 78 6.13 -2.75 27.41
N GLU A 79 7.09 -1.87 27.66
CA GLU A 79 7.11 -0.52 27.09
C GLU A 79 7.61 -0.47 25.63
N LYS A 80 7.65 -1.60 24.90
CA LYS A 80 8.15 -1.69 23.52
C LYS A 80 7.05 -2.11 22.55
N ILE A 81 7.02 -1.44 21.40
CA ILE A 81 6.23 -1.78 20.23
C ILE A 81 7.18 -2.31 19.17
N TYR A 82 6.80 -3.42 18.54
CA TYR A 82 7.50 -4.02 17.41
C TYR A 82 6.53 -4.01 16.22
N TYR A 83 6.97 -3.61 15.05
CA TYR A 83 6.10 -3.51 13.88
C TYR A 83 6.87 -3.73 12.58
N ALA A 84 6.19 -4.29 11.59
CA ALA A 84 6.71 -4.38 10.23
C ALA A 84 6.43 -3.04 9.53
N ASN A 85 7.49 -2.34 9.10
CA ASN A 85 7.36 -1.07 8.41
C ASN A 85 7.10 -1.32 6.92
N SER A 86 5.86 -1.11 6.46
CA SER A 86 5.47 -1.26 5.06
C SER A 86 6.20 -0.28 4.14
N TYR A 87 6.61 0.86 4.67
CA TYR A 87 7.37 1.89 3.95
C TYR A 87 8.89 1.63 3.90
N ASP A 88 9.35 0.54 4.52
CA ASP A 88 10.72 0.06 4.43
C ASP A 88 10.72 -1.45 4.11
N ASN A 89 10.05 -1.83 3.01
CA ASN A 89 9.96 -3.22 2.52
C ASN A 89 9.48 -4.25 3.56
N GLY A 90 8.61 -3.83 4.49
CA GLY A 90 8.10 -4.70 5.53
C GLY A 90 9.19 -5.21 6.49
N THR A 91 10.31 -4.48 6.64
CA THR A 91 11.35 -4.82 7.59
C THR A 91 10.90 -4.53 9.02
N LEU A 92 11.48 -5.21 9.99
CA LEU A 92 11.07 -5.12 11.38
C LEU A 92 11.73 -3.93 12.10
N PHE A 93 10.90 -3.17 12.79
CA PHE A 93 11.29 -2.03 13.63
C PHE A 93 10.85 -2.23 15.08
N SER A 94 11.44 -1.48 15.98
CA SER A 94 10.96 -1.30 17.34
C SER A 94 11.00 0.17 17.77
N MET A 95 10.05 0.56 18.62
CA MET A 95 10.05 1.84 19.31
C MET A 95 9.53 1.70 20.74
N ASN A 96 9.73 2.72 21.57
CA ASN A 96 9.08 2.79 22.87
C ASN A 96 7.58 3.10 22.71
N ALA A 97 6.77 2.73 23.69
CA ALA A 97 5.33 2.99 23.72
C ALA A 97 4.96 4.49 23.64
N ASN A 98 5.89 5.39 23.84
CA ASN A 98 5.74 6.85 23.67
C ASN A 98 6.24 7.36 22.30
N GLY A 99 6.59 6.48 21.36
CA GLY A 99 7.11 6.81 20.03
C GLY A 99 8.63 7.07 19.96
N SER A 100 9.34 7.16 21.10
CA SER A 100 10.79 7.39 21.09
C SER A 100 11.59 6.12 20.77
N ASP A 101 12.87 6.27 20.43
CA ASP A 101 13.81 5.17 20.11
C ASP A 101 13.29 4.28 18.95
N ASN A 102 12.68 4.92 17.94
CA ASN A 102 12.26 4.23 16.72
C ASN A 102 13.47 3.79 15.91
N ARG A 103 13.61 2.47 15.69
CA ARG A 103 14.78 1.93 15.02
C ARG A 103 14.51 0.62 14.29
N LYS A 104 15.20 0.44 13.20
CA LYS A 104 15.20 -0.78 12.40
C LYS A 104 15.93 -1.92 13.13
N LEU A 105 15.36 -3.12 13.10
CA LEU A 105 15.93 -4.32 13.73
C LEU A 105 16.56 -5.29 12.71
N ASN A 106 16.02 -5.38 11.49
CA ASN A 106 16.55 -6.26 10.45
C ASN A 106 16.44 -5.62 9.05
N ASN A 107 16.97 -6.30 8.04
CA ASN A 107 16.82 -5.94 6.62
C ASN A 107 16.00 -6.97 5.84
N ASP A 108 15.33 -7.89 6.53
CA ASP A 108 14.52 -8.93 5.91
C ASP A 108 13.06 -8.47 5.81
N TRP A 109 12.40 -8.80 4.69
CA TRP A 109 10.94 -8.73 4.66
C TRP A 109 10.37 -9.69 5.69
N THR A 110 9.60 -9.15 6.66
CA THR A 110 9.11 -9.85 7.85
C THR A 110 7.58 -9.83 7.87
N PRO A 111 6.90 -10.68 7.08
CA PRO A 111 5.44 -10.66 6.99
C PRO A 111 4.75 -11.16 8.26
N TRP A 112 5.41 -11.99 9.06
CA TRP A 112 4.92 -12.49 10.35
C TRP A 112 6.04 -12.57 11.36
N PHE A 113 5.77 -12.13 12.57
CA PHE A 113 6.69 -12.28 13.67
C PHE A 113 5.96 -12.47 15.01
N TYR A 114 6.70 -12.96 16.00
CA TYR A 114 6.25 -13.24 17.34
C TYR A 114 7.31 -12.80 18.35
N VAL A 115 6.92 -11.97 19.32
CA VAL A 115 7.83 -11.54 20.39
C VAL A 115 7.57 -12.36 21.63
N SER A 116 8.60 -12.99 22.19
CA SER A 116 8.50 -13.79 23.42
C SER A 116 9.76 -13.61 24.27
N GLY A 117 9.62 -12.98 25.42
CA GLY A 117 10.75 -12.65 26.28
C GLY A 117 11.75 -11.71 25.57
N ASP A 118 13.01 -12.10 25.54
CA ASP A 118 14.11 -11.35 24.90
C ASP A 118 14.32 -11.72 23.42
N ARG A 119 13.37 -12.47 22.81
CA ARG A 119 13.49 -13.01 21.45
C ARG A 119 12.33 -12.62 20.55
N ILE A 120 12.67 -12.44 19.27
CA ILE A 120 11.72 -12.28 18.17
C ILE A 120 11.90 -13.46 17.23
N TYR A 121 10.81 -14.20 17.01
CA TYR A 121 10.71 -15.28 16.03
C TYR A 121 9.95 -14.75 14.83
N TYR A 122 10.48 -14.92 13.61
CA TYR A 122 9.88 -14.30 12.44
C TYR A 122 10.06 -15.14 11.18
N GLN A 123 9.18 -14.92 10.22
CA GLN A 123 9.34 -15.44 8.86
C GLN A 123 10.25 -14.52 8.07
N ASN A 124 11.32 -15.07 7.50
CA ASN A 124 12.18 -14.35 6.56
C ASN A 124 11.64 -14.51 5.15
N GLY A 125 10.97 -13.47 4.63
CA GLY A 125 10.40 -13.47 3.29
C GLY A 125 11.45 -13.53 2.17
N LYS A 126 12.68 -13.03 2.43
CA LYS A 126 13.81 -13.13 1.49
C LYS A 126 14.41 -14.53 1.41
N ASP A 127 14.18 -15.39 2.41
CA ASP A 127 14.62 -16.81 2.42
C ASP A 127 13.41 -17.78 2.38
N GLY A 128 12.40 -17.50 1.56
CA GLY A 128 11.27 -18.41 1.34
C GLY A 128 10.42 -18.65 2.58
N MET A 129 10.19 -17.62 3.41
CA MET A 129 9.34 -17.71 4.63
C MET A 129 9.87 -18.68 5.69
N LYS A 130 11.15 -18.95 5.74
CA LYS A 130 11.76 -19.78 6.79
C LYS A 130 11.73 -19.07 8.14
N ILE A 131 11.67 -19.85 9.21
CA ILE A 131 11.63 -19.30 10.57
C ILE A 131 13.02 -18.93 11.02
N TYR A 132 13.16 -17.70 11.44
CA TYR A 132 14.35 -17.11 12.05
C TYR A 132 14.07 -16.65 13.48
N VAL A 133 15.12 -16.50 14.26
CA VAL A 133 15.08 -15.88 15.58
C VAL A 133 16.15 -14.82 15.69
N MET A 134 15.88 -13.75 16.45
CA MET A 134 16.85 -12.73 16.86
C MET A 134 16.52 -12.21 18.25
N ASN A 135 17.44 -11.48 18.85
CA ASN A 135 17.19 -10.75 20.07
C ASN A 135 16.25 -9.56 19.82
N THR A 136 15.58 -9.07 20.86
CA THR A 136 14.67 -7.90 20.78
C THR A 136 15.40 -6.59 20.43
N ASP A 137 16.73 -6.57 20.44
CA ASP A 137 17.58 -5.47 19.98
C ASP A 137 18.00 -5.59 18.50
N GLY A 138 17.57 -6.66 17.80
CA GLY A 138 17.93 -6.96 16.41
C GLY A 138 19.21 -7.79 16.24
N SER A 139 19.97 -8.02 17.32
CA SER A 139 21.21 -8.81 17.27
C SER A 139 20.94 -10.32 17.29
N GLY A 140 21.96 -11.12 17.01
CA GLY A 140 21.90 -12.58 17.17
C GLY A 140 20.95 -13.29 16.21
N GLN A 141 20.77 -12.78 15.01
CA GLN A 141 19.93 -13.38 13.99
C GLN A 141 20.38 -14.79 13.61
N GLN A 142 19.47 -15.75 13.65
CA GLN A 142 19.73 -17.16 13.35
C GLN A 142 18.53 -17.82 12.66
N LYS A 143 18.79 -18.62 11.63
CA LYS A 143 17.79 -19.49 11.01
C LYS A 143 17.52 -20.72 11.88
N LEU A 144 16.22 -21.07 12.05
CA LEU A 144 15.79 -22.20 12.87
C LEU A 144 15.35 -23.43 12.05
N ASN A 145 14.85 -23.24 10.83
CA ASN A 145 14.41 -24.33 9.98
C ASN A 145 14.73 -24.10 8.49
N ASP A 146 14.52 -25.13 7.68
CA ASP A 146 14.62 -25.05 6.21
C ASP A 146 13.26 -25.18 5.51
N ASP A 147 12.16 -25.33 6.26
CA ASP A 147 10.80 -25.37 5.71
C ASP A 147 10.31 -23.96 5.39
N ASN A 148 9.60 -23.82 4.29
CA ASN A 148 8.74 -22.66 4.10
C ASN A 148 7.58 -22.75 5.09
N SER A 149 7.37 -21.72 5.88
CA SER A 149 6.48 -21.77 7.06
C SER A 149 5.40 -20.72 6.95
N GLY A 150 4.16 -21.10 7.30
CA GLY A 150 3.04 -20.21 7.55
C GLY A 150 2.70 -20.16 9.03
N ASN A 151 2.00 -19.11 9.47
CA ASN A 151 1.39 -19.01 10.80
C ASN A 151 2.27 -19.51 11.96
N ILE A 152 3.18 -18.66 12.44
CA ILE A 152 4.04 -18.98 13.57
C ILE A 152 3.32 -18.66 14.89
N ASN A 153 3.34 -19.58 15.84
CA ASN A 153 2.94 -19.37 17.22
C ASN A 153 4.05 -19.84 18.16
N VAL A 154 4.36 -19.07 19.19
CA VAL A 154 5.38 -19.43 20.17
C VAL A 154 4.78 -19.48 21.56
N THR A 155 4.90 -20.61 22.23
CA THR A 155 4.42 -20.80 23.61
C THR A 155 5.47 -21.59 24.42
N GLY A 156 5.93 -21.01 25.52
CA GLY A 156 7.01 -21.58 26.32
C GLY A 156 8.27 -21.75 25.47
N ASN A 157 8.77 -22.96 25.36
CA ASN A 157 9.95 -23.29 24.56
C ASN A 157 9.61 -23.99 23.22
N ARG A 158 8.37 -23.83 22.73
CA ARG A 158 7.89 -24.47 21.49
C ARG A 158 7.39 -23.44 20.48
N ILE A 159 7.72 -23.70 19.22
CA ILE A 159 7.17 -23.02 18.03
C ILE A 159 6.22 -23.99 17.34
N TYR A 160 5.01 -23.51 17.02
CA TYR A 160 4.01 -24.21 16.22
C TYR A 160 3.84 -23.44 14.92
N TYR A 161 3.79 -24.16 13.79
CA TYR A 161 3.70 -23.53 12.48
C TYR A 161 3.08 -24.47 11.44
N SER A 162 2.54 -23.92 10.37
CA SER A 162 2.15 -24.68 9.19
C SER A 162 3.32 -24.78 8.22
N ASN A 163 3.69 -26.02 7.85
CA ASN A 163 4.74 -26.27 6.86
C ASN A 163 4.16 -26.22 5.46
N THR A 164 4.45 -25.16 4.70
CA THR A 164 3.89 -24.96 3.35
C THR A 164 4.48 -25.92 2.32
N ASP A 165 5.70 -26.45 2.56
CA ASP A 165 6.32 -27.47 1.70
C ASP A 165 5.68 -28.85 1.88
N ASP A 166 4.97 -29.08 3.00
CA ASP A 166 4.19 -30.29 3.29
C ASP A 166 2.68 -29.98 3.33
N ASN A 167 2.16 -29.29 2.31
CA ASN A 167 0.75 -28.93 2.15
C ASN A 167 0.16 -28.22 3.38
N PHE A 168 0.90 -27.25 3.95
CA PHE A 168 0.49 -26.49 5.14
C PHE A 168 0.24 -27.34 6.39
N THR A 169 0.80 -28.53 6.47
CA THR A 169 0.61 -29.44 7.61
C THR A 169 1.13 -28.83 8.91
N LEU A 170 0.46 -29.13 10.02
CA LEU A 170 0.82 -28.64 11.35
C LEU A 170 2.09 -29.31 11.88
N TYR A 171 3.08 -28.49 12.20
CA TYR A 171 4.36 -28.88 12.78
C TYR A 171 4.64 -28.16 14.08
N SER A 172 5.58 -28.71 14.85
CA SER A 172 6.20 -28.00 15.97
C SER A 172 7.70 -28.28 16.04
N MET A 173 8.45 -27.36 16.67
CA MET A 173 9.86 -27.50 17.03
C MET A 173 10.16 -26.74 18.31
N ASN A 174 11.29 -27.01 18.93
CA ASN A 174 11.78 -26.18 20.02
C ASN A 174 12.17 -24.77 19.54
N THR A 175 12.20 -23.80 20.44
CA THR A 175 12.59 -22.40 20.17
C THR A 175 14.04 -22.25 19.71
N ASP A 176 14.86 -23.29 19.83
CA ASP A 176 16.23 -23.38 19.28
C ASP A 176 16.31 -24.09 17.91
N GLY A 177 15.14 -24.47 17.32
CA GLY A 177 15.03 -25.21 16.05
C GLY A 177 15.14 -26.73 16.19
N SER A 178 15.48 -27.27 17.36
CA SER A 178 15.57 -28.72 17.59
C SER A 178 14.22 -29.39 17.76
N ASP A 179 14.20 -30.72 17.84
CA ASP A 179 12.99 -31.55 18.05
C ASP A 179 11.81 -31.20 17.12
N ARG A 180 12.12 -30.95 15.83
CA ARG A 180 11.13 -30.69 14.79
C ARG A 180 10.29 -31.94 14.52
N LYS A 181 8.97 -31.81 14.56
CA LYS A 181 8.04 -32.94 14.31
C LYS A 181 6.73 -32.49 13.71
N LYS A 182 6.16 -33.33 12.86
CA LYS A 182 4.79 -33.26 12.36
C LYS A 182 3.83 -33.61 13.48
N LEU A 183 2.84 -32.77 13.74
CA LEU A 183 1.83 -33.05 14.78
C LEU A 183 0.65 -33.81 14.22
N ASN A 184 0.13 -33.43 13.07
CA ASN A 184 -0.98 -34.12 12.41
C ASN A 184 -0.99 -33.83 10.89
N GLY A 185 -1.99 -34.29 10.17
CA GLY A 185 -2.16 -34.10 8.73
C GLY A 185 -3.04 -32.90 8.35
N ASP A 186 -3.51 -32.13 9.33
CA ASP A 186 -4.33 -30.95 9.07
C ASP A 186 -3.45 -29.79 8.57
N ASN A 187 -4.05 -28.90 7.82
CA ASN A 187 -3.38 -27.72 7.29
C ASN A 187 -4.04 -26.43 7.82
N PRO A 188 -3.68 -26.00 9.02
CA PRO A 188 -4.21 -24.81 9.63
C PRO A 188 -3.81 -23.57 8.81
N LEU A 189 -4.82 -22.76 8.46
CA LEU A 189 -4.60 -21.44 7.86
C LEU A 189 -4.48 -20.36 8.94
N TYR A 190 -5.27 -20.47 10.00
CA TYR A 190 -5.21 -19.61 11.18
C TYR A 190 -5.12 -20.51 12.41
N MET A 191 -4.20 -20.20 13.31
CA MET A 191 -4.04 -20.96 14.55
C MET A 191 -3.76 -20.05 15.74
N ASN A 192 -4.19 -20.48 16.91
CA ASN A 192 -3.89 -19.87 18.18
C ASN A 192 -3.60 -20.96 19.23
N VAL A 193 -2.56 -20.79 20.02
CA VAL A 193 -2.18 -21.76 21.07
C VAL A 193 -2.56 -21.19 22.43
N ALA A 194 -3.40 -21.92 23.15
CA ALA A 194 -3.81 -21.57 24.51
C ALA A 194 -3.78 -22.80 25.42
N GLY A 195 -3.04 -22.72 26.52
CA GLY A 195 -2.83 -23.84 27.43
C GLY A 195 -2.10 -25.01 26.75
N ASP A 196 -2.71 -26.20 26.83
CA ASP A 196 -2.21 -27.44 26.23
C ASP A 196 -2.81 -27.74 24.86
N ARG A 197 -3.55 -26.80 24.25
CA ARG A 197 -4.24 -27.01 22.98
C ARG A 197 -3.91 -25.93 21.94
N ILE A 198 -3.98 -26.38 20.69
CA ILE A 198 -3.90 -25.56 19.48
C ILE A 198 -5.32 -25.48 18.90
N TYR A 199 -5.86 -24.29 18.74
CA TYR A 199 -7.14 -23.99 18.08
C TYR A 199 -6.86 -23.49 16.69
N TYR A 200 -7.55 -23.98 15.67
CA TYR A 200 -7.25 -23.63 14.29
C TYR A 200 -8.46 -23.78 13.36
N SER A 201 -8.40 -23.06 12.27
CA SER A 201 -9.28 -23.23 11.12
C SER A 201 -8.45 -23.44 9.85
N GLY A 202 -9.06 -23.99 8.81
CA GLY A 202 -8.37 -24.19 7.55
C GLY A 202 -9.35 -24.43 6.41
N GLU A 203 -9.40 -23.52 5.45
CA GLU A 203 -10.27 -23.63 4.29
C GLU A 203 -9.57 -24.23 3.06
N LEU A 204 -8.27 -24.02 2.91
CA LEU A 204 -7.49 -24.42 1.72
C LEU A 204 -7.45 -25.93 1.45
N SER A 205 -7.74 -26.76 2.46
CA SER A 205 -7.78 -28.22 2.36
C SER A 205 -9.17 -28.84 2.35
N GLY A 206 -10.22 -27.99 2.36
CA GLY A 206 -11.59 -28.46 2.56
C GLY A 206 -11.91 -28.80 4.02
N ILE A 207 -11.06 -28.43 4.98
CA ILE A 207 -11.33 -28.49 6.42
C ILE A 207 -12.17 -27.26 6.77
N LYS A 208 -13.49 -27.41 6.75
CA LYS A 208 -14.41 -26.36 7.23
C LYS A 208 -14.66 -26.55 8.72
N GLY A 209 -14.52 -25.47 9.47
CA GLY A 209 -14.81 -25.46 10.90
C GLY A 209 -13.64 -25.01 11.77
N ILE A 210 -13.94 -24.83 13.06
CA ILE A 210 -12.93 -24.63 14.10
C ILE A 210 -12.61 -25.99 14.72
N TYR A 211 -11.33 -26.26 14.83
CA TYR A 211 -10.81 -27.47 15.44
C TYR A 211 -9.89 -27.15 16.60
N SER A 212 -9.73 -28.11 17.50
CA SER A 212 -8.68 -28.11 18.50
C SER A 212 -7.92 -29.42 18.49
N VAL A 213 -6.63 -29.37 18.81
CA VAL A 213 -5.75 -30.51 19.00
C VAL A 213 -4.82 -30.24 20.18
N LYS A 214 -4.41 -31.25 20.92
CA LYS A 214 -3.39 -31.04 21.94
C LYS A 214 -2.05 -30.63 21.32
N THR A 215 -1.24 -29.93 22.08
CA THR A 215 0.09 -29.46 21.67
C THR A 215 1.06 -30.61 21.30
N ASP A 216 0.75 -31.86 21.67
CA ASP A 216 1.47 -33.05 21.24
C ASP A 216 0.94 -33.67 19.92
N GLY A 217 -0.14 -33.12 19.34
CA GLY A 217 -0.78 -33.57 18.10
C GLY A 217 -1.91 -34.61 18.32
N THR A 218 -2.21 -34.99 19.57
CA THR A 218 -3.26 -35.93 19.90
C THR A 218 -4.61 -35.27 20.20
N ASP A 219 -5.67 -36.06 20.37
CA ASP A 219 -6.99 -35.61 20.83
C ASP A 219 -7.57 -34.47 19.99
N ARG A 220 -7.63 -34.68 18.66
CA ARG A 220 -8.24 -33.73 17.71
C ARG A 220 -9.75 -33.73 17.84
N ILE A 221 -10.35 -32.55 18.03
CA ILE A 221 -11.78 -32.34 18.22
C ILE A 221 -12.26 -31.27 17.25
N LYS A 222 -13.42 -31.46 16.61
CA LYS A 222 -14.12 -30.43 15.89
C LYS A 222 -15.05 -29.69 16.85
N LEU A 223 -14.92 -28.34 16.94
CA LEU A 223 -15.71 -27.53 17.86
C LEU A 223 -16.98 -26.98 17.19
N THR A 224 -16.89 -26.54 15.93
CA THR A 224 -18.02 -26.01 15.15
C THR A 224 -17.76 -26.13 13.64
N ASP A 225 -18.83 -25.99 12.84
CA ASP A 225 -18.76 -25.88 11.38
C ASP A 225 -18.53 -24.44 10.88
N ASP A 226 -18.41 -23.47 11.80
CA ASP A 226 -18.15 -22.09 11.44
C ASP A 226 -16.75 -21.91 10.83
N ASN A 227 -16.67 -21.06 9.83
CA ASN A 227 -15.42 -20.75 9.17
C ASN A 227 -14.92 -19.37 9.62
N PRO A 228 -13.94 -19.26 10.53
CA PRO A 228 -13.36 -17.99 10.92
C PRO A 228 -12.20 -17.60 10.03
N PHE A 229 -12.10 -16.31 9.73
CA PHE A 229 -10.90 -15.68 9.19
C PHE A 229 -9.93 -15.21 10.30
N LEU A 230 -10.49 -14.81 11.46
CA LEU A 230 -9.72 -14.42 12.65
C LEU A 230 -10.31 -15.10 13.87
N MET A 231 -9.45 -15.56 14.78
CA MET A 231 -9.88 -16.10 16.06
C MET A 231 -8.84 -15.91 17.14
N ILE A 232 -9.32 -15.74 18.37
CA ILE A 232 -8.52 -15.65 19.59
C ILE A 232 -9.08 -16.61 20.64
N ALA A 233 -8.22 -17.44 21.22
CA ALA A 233 -8.56 -18.26 22.37
C ALA A 233 -8.06 -17.59 23.67
N ALA A 234 -8.99 -17.21 24.55
CA ALA A 234 -8.73 -16.56 25.82
C ALA A 234 -9.73 -17.03 26.88
N ASP A 235 -9.29 -17.28 28.10
CA ASP A 235 -10.10 -17.56 29.29
C ASP A 235 -11.20 -18.62 29.11
N GLY A 236 -10.87 -19.69 28.37
CA GLY A 236 -11.79 -20.79 28.12
C GLY A 236 -12.80 -20.53 27.00
N TRP A 237 -12.65 -19.44 26.27
CA TRP A 237 -13.46 -19.08 25.10
C TRP A 237 -12.60 -18.90 23.85
N ILE A 238 -13.25 -18.99 22.68
CA ILE A 238 -12.73 -18.61 21.37
C ILE A 238 -13.65 -17.52 20.83
N TYR A 239 -13.09 -16.33 20.60
CA TYR A 239 -13.75 -15.19 19.97
C TYR A 239 -13.30 -15.14 18.50
N TYR A 240 -14.25 -15.00 17.58
CA TYR A 240 -13.94 -15.10 16.15
C TYR A 240 -14.95 -14.37 15.27
N ASN A 241 -14.51 -13.99 14.08
CA ASN A 241 -15.43 -13.57 13.03
C ASN A 241 -15.93 -14.79 12.25
N ASN A 242 -17.24 -14.88 12.04
CA ASN A 242 -17.85 -16.01 11.36
C ASN A 242 -18.16 -15.66 9.90
N GLU A 243 -17.36 -16.14 8.95
CA GLU A 243 -17.58 -15.90 7.52
C GLU A 243 -18.91 -16.46 7.01
N ASN A 244 -19.42 -17.53 7.64
CA ASN A 244 -20.73 -18.07 7.29
C ASN A 244 -21.90 -17.13 7.65
N ASP A 245 -21.66 -16.11 8.50
CA ASP A 245 -22.62 -15.05 8.84
C ASP A 245 -21.99 -13.65 8.62
N ALA A 246 -21.47 -13.39 7.41
CA ALA A 246 -20.89 -12.11 7.00
C ALA A 246 -19.80 -11.58 7.96
N SER A 247 -18.97 -12.49 8.48
CA SER A 247 -17.85 -12.19 9.40
C SER A 247 -18.25 -11.45 10.68
N LYS A 248 -19.46 -11.69 11.16
CA LYS A 248 -19.93 -11.14 12.44
C LYS A 248 -19.18 -11.77 13.61
N LEU A 249 -19.16 -11.04 14.73
CA LEU A 249 -18.46 -11.45 15.94
C LEU A 249 -19.23 -12.53 16.71
N TYR A 250 -18.56 -13.64 16.96
CA TYR A 250 -19.07 -14.81 17.68
C TYR A 250 -18.16 -15.22 18.83
N ALA A 251 -18.72 -15.96 19.78
CA ALA A 251 -17.98 -16.68 20.82
C ALA A 251 -18.41 -18.13 20.90
N ILE A 252 -17.47 -19.01 21.27
CA ILE A 252 -17.70 -20.43 21.58
C ILE A 252 -16.74 -20.85 22.68
N LYS A 253 -17.18 -21.69 23.61
CA LYS A 253 -16.23 -22.25 24.59
C LYS A 253 -15.21 -23.16 23.95
N THR A 254 -14.05 -23.28 24.58
CA THR A 254 -12.93 -24.11 24.11
C THR A 254 -13.23 -25.60 24.06
N ASP A 255 -14.32 -26.04 24.69
CA ASP A 255 -14.87 -27.40 24.60
C ASP A 255 -15.93 -27.56 23.47
N GLY A 256 -16.24 -26.51 22.73
CA GLY A 256 -17.24 -26.48 21.65
C GLY A 256 -18.67 -26.19 22.10
N SER A 257 -18.93 -26.02 23.41
CA SER A 257 -20.24 -25.66 23.92
C SER A 257 -20.49 -24.14 23.86
N ASP A 258 -21.75 -23.76 24.12
CA ASP A 258 -22.16 -22.35 24.35
C ASP A 258 -21.81 -21.37 23.21
N ARG A 259 -21.93 -21.85 21.95
CA ARG A 259 -21.72 -21.03 20.78
C ARG A 259 -22.84 -20.00 20.62
N HIS A 260 -22.48 -18.71 20.53
CA HIS A 260 -23.44 -17.62 20.30
C HIS A 260 -22.82 -16.42 19.58
N LYS A 261 -23.67 -15.61 18.97
CA LYS A 261 -23.28 -14.37 18.32
C LYS A 261 -23.23 -13.25 19.37
N LEU A 262 -22.15 -12.46 19.36
CA LEU A 262 -21.97 -11.32 20.24
C LEU A 262 -22.60 -10.03 19.68
N ASN A 263 -22.43 -9.78 18.37
CA ASN A 263 -23.05 -8.66 17.68
C ASN A 263 -23.18 -8.88 16.17
N ASP A 264 -23.68 -7.87 15.45
CA ASP A 264 -23.86 -7.89 14.00
C ASP A 264 -22.76 -7.14 13.22
N ASP A 265 -21.68 -6.71 13.89
CA ASP A 265 -20.57 -6.02 13.23
C ASP A 265 -19.67 -7.00 12.46
N TYR A 266 -19.15 -6.55 11.33
CA TYR A 266 -18.05 -7.20 10.64
C TYR A 266 -16.76 -6.97 11.45
N ALA A 267 -16.37 -7.92 12.29
CA ALA A 267 -15.26 -7.76 13.22
C ALA A 267 -13.91 -8.12 12.58
N LEU A 268 -12.97 -7.18 12.62
CA LEU A 268 -11.58 -7.33 12.20
C LEU A 268 -10.64 -6.95 13.35
N SER A 269 -9.39 -7.40 13.30
CA SER A 269 -8.37 -7.08 14.31
C SER A 269 -8.86 -7.31 15.74
N ILE A 270 -9.44 -8.47 16.02
CA ILE A 270 -10.01 -8.83 17.33
C ILE A 270 -8.91 -8.96 18.38
N ASN A 271 -9.06 -8.25 19.51
CA ASN A 271 -8.20 -8.36 20.69
C ASN A 271 -9.07 -8.56 21.93
N VAL A 272 -8.63 -9.44 22.83
CA VAL A 272 -9.35 -9.71 24.08
C VAL A 272 -8.44 -9.35 25.25
N VAL A 273 -8.90 -8.47 26.11
CA VAL A 273 -8.21 -8.03 27.33
C VAL A 273 -9.21 -7.99 28.46
N ASP A 274 -8.99 -8.78 29.49
CA ASP A 274 -9.92 -8.99 30.58
C ASP A 274 -11.34 -9.36 30.04
N ASP A 275 -12.38 -8.66 30.46
CA ASP A 275 -13.76 -8.89 30.03
C ASP A 275 -14.18 -8.09 28.78
N LEU A 276 -13.21 -7.52 28.02
CA LEU A 276 -13.47 -6.66 26.87
C LEU A 276 -12.84 -7.21 25.57
N ILE A 277 -13.58 -7.07 24.49
CA ILE A 277 -13.12 -7.32 23.12
C ILE A 277 -12.97 -5.95 22.44
N TYR A 278 -11.79 -5.70 21.89
CA TYR A 278 -11.48 -4.54 21.05
C TYR A 278 -11.36 -5.00 19.62
N TYR A 279 -11.98 -4.28 18.70
CA TYR A 279 -11.99 -4.68 17.29
C TYR A 279 -12.19 -3.50 16.35
N LYS A 280 -11.74 -3.66 15.11
CA LYS A 280 -12.13 -2.79 14.00
C LYS A 280 -13.45 -3.31 13.42
N ASN A 281 -14.42 -2.43 13.23
CA ASN A 281 -15.60 -2.74 12.44
C ASN A 281 -15.33 -2.52 10.96
N GLY A 282 -15.31 -3.58 10.17
CA GLY A 282 -15.01 -3.53 8.75
C GLY A 282 -16.05 -2.80 7.89
N ASN A 283 -17.25 -2.50 8.42
CA ASN A 283 -18.28 -1.76 7.70
C ASN A 283 -18.02 -0.24 7.68
N ASP A 284 -17.37 0.30 8.71
CA ASP A 284 -17.13 1.74 8.86
C ASP A 284 -15.66 2.08 9.17
N GLY A 285 -14.78 1.08 9.29
CA GLY A 285 -13.36 1.23 9.58
C GLY A 285 -13.02 1.61 11.01
N LYS A 286 -14.00 1.89 11.86
CA LYS A 286 -13.84 2.49 13.20
C LYS A 286 -13.48 1.46 14.26
N ILE A 287 -12.92 1.95 15.39
CA ILE A 287 -12.50 1.14 16.51
C ILE A 287 -13.59 1.10 17.59
N TYR A 288 -13.93 -0.11 18.00
CA TYR A 288 -14.95 -0.36 19.02
C TYR A 288 -14.44 -1.26 20.13
N SER A 289 -15.11 -1.18 21.29
CA SER A 289 -15.06 -2.21 22.33
C SER A 289 -16.44 -2.79 22.59
N ILE A 290 -16.49 -4.03 23.09
CA ILE A 290 -17.70 -4.73 23.52
C ILE A 290 -17.32 -5.67 24.65
N ASN A 291 -18.22 -5.91 25.61
CA ASN A 291 -17.97 -6.94 26.61
C ASN A 291 -17.90 -8.33 25.99
N THR A 292 -17.19 -9.25 26.63
CA THR A 292 -17.07 -10.65 26.20
C THR A 292 -18.40 -11.41 26.18
N ASP A 293 -19.43 -10.88 26.84
CA ASP A 293 -20.82 -11.39 26.79
C ASP A 293 -21.69 -10.74 25.69
N GLY A 294 -21.13 -9.79 24.91
CA GLY A 294 -21.83 -9.08 23.86
C GLY A 294 -22.54 -7.79 24.30
N GLY A 295 -22.43 -7.39 25.59
CA GLY A 295 -23.00 -6.16 26.13
C GLY A 295 -22.10 -4.93 25.91
N ASP A 296 -22.64 -3.77 26.21
CA ASP A 296 -21.92 -2.48 26.34
C ASP A 296 -20.99 -2.12 25.18
N ARG A 297 -21.45 -2.30 23.94
CA ARG A 297 -20.70 -1.88 22.75
C ARG A 297 -20.46 -0.37 22.74
N LYS A 298 -19.21 0.06 22.61
CA LYS A 298 -18.80 1.47 22.59
C LYS A 298 -17.93 1.77 21.36
N LEU A 299 -18.14 2.95 20.76
CA LEU A 299 -17.23 3.56 19.82
C LEU A 299 -16.05 4.18 20.60
N LEU A 300 -14.82 3.83 20.25
CA LEU A 300 -13.61 4.35 20.88
C LEU A 300 -12.90 5.38 20.01
N SER A 301 -12.91 5.21 18.68
CA SER A 301 -12.35 6.17 17.73
C SER A 301 -13.11 6.19 16.42
N ASP A 302 -13.25 7.39 15.84
CA ASP A 302 -13.81 7.61 14.51
C ASP A 302 -12.79 7.38 13.39
N ASP A 303 -11.54 7.09 13.74
CA ASP A 303 -10.48 6.84 12.76
C ASP A 303 -10.76 5.61 11.92
N ASN A 304 -10.45 5.70 10.63
CA ASN A 304 -10.44 4.55 9.74
C ASN A 304 -9.13 3.77 9.93
N ALA A 305 -9.10 2.90 10.96
CA ALA A 305 -7.93 2.11 11.29
C ALA A 305 -7.70 0.97 10.29
N ASP A 306 -6.44 0.66 9.98
CA ASP A 306 -6.10 -0.53 9.18
C ASP A 306 -6.07 -1.77 10.05
N TRP A 307 -5.32 -1.72 11.14
CA TRP A 307 -5.25 -2.75 12.16
C TRP A 307 -5.12 -2.12 13.56
N LEU A 308 -5.36 -2.89 14.57
CA LEU A 308 -5.15 -2.49 15.96
C LEU A 308 -4.60 -3.65 16.81
N VAL A 309 -3.85 -3.28 17.86
CA VAL A 309 -3.37 -4.19 18.91
C VAL A 309 -3.52 -3.51 20.26
N VAL A 310 -3.86 -4.29 21.29
CA VAL A 310 -4.11 -3.78 22.65
C VAL A 310 -3.07 -4.36 23.62
N GLY A 311 -2.46 -3.48 24.41
CA GLY A 311 -1.50 -3.85 25.46
C GLY A 311 -1.23 -2.67 26.40
N ASP A 312 -0.85 -2.95 27.64
CA ASP A 312 -0.48 -1.97 28.66
C ASP A 312 -1.48 -0.81 28.83
N ASN A 313 -2.78 -1.16 28.85
CA ASN A 313 -3.91 -0.22 28.94
C ASN A 313 -3.99 0.81 27.80
N ARG A 314 -3.40 0.49 26.64
CA ARG A 314 -3.47 1.31 25.43
C ARG A 314 -3.85 0.49 24.22
N ILE A 315 -4.49 1.14 23.26
CA ILE A 315 -4.75 0.65 21.92
C ILE A 315 -3.74 1.32 21.00
N TYR A 316 -3.03 0.52 20.19
CA TYR A 316 -2.13 0.97 19.15
C TYR A 316 -2.72 0.57 17.81
N TYR A 317 -2.71 1.48 16.84
CA TYR A 317 -3.33 1.25 15.54
C TYR A 317 -2.67 2.09 14.44
N THR A 318 -2.86 1.69 13.19
CA THR A 318 -2.41 2.47 12.03
C THR A 318 -3.59 3.06 11.28
N ILE A 319 -3.31 4.17 10.61
CA ILE A 319 -4.19 4.80 9.61
C ILE A 319 -3.38 4.89 8.32
N THR A 320 -3.96 4.50 7.18
CA THR A 320 -3.33 4.48 5.84
C THR A 320 -2.01 3.70 5.74
N GLY A 321 -1.76 2.79 6.71
CA GLY A 321 -0.51 2.03 6.78
C GLY A 321 0.72 2.85 7.21
N ALA A 322 0.61 4.19 7.30
CA ALA A 322 1.70 5.13 7.48
C ALA A 322 1.84 5.64 8.91
N ASN A 323 0.73 6.00 9.49
CA ASN A 323 0.70 6.68 10.79
C ASN A 323 0.40 5.70 11.92
N ILE A 324 1.31 5.58 12.89
CA ILE A 324 1.10 4.76 14.09
C ILE A 324 0.57 5.66 15.21
N TYR A 325 -0.63 5.36 15.68
CA TYR A 325 -1.27 6.06 16.80
C TYR A 325 -1.36 5.17 18.03
N SER A 326 -1.49 5.83 19.18
CA SER A 326 -1.95 5.17 20.40
C SER A 326 -3.05 5.98 21.06
N MET A 327 -3.96 5.30 21.77
CA MET A 327 -4.97 5.89 22.65
C MET A 327 -5.17 5.01 23.89
N ASN A 328 -5.75 5.55 24.94
CA ASN A 328 -6.16 4.74 26.09
C ASN A 328 -7.25 3.75 25.68
N ILE A 329 -7.42 2.67 26.44
CA ILE A 329 -8.47 1.64 26.19
C ILE A 329 -9.90 2.18 26.29
N ASP A 330 -10.12 3.37 26.86
CA ASP A 330 -11.40 4.08 26.90
C ASP A 330 -11.65 5.01 25.70
N GLY A 331 -10.66 5.12 24.77
CA GLY A 331 -10.68 6.00 23.60
C GLY A 331 -10.04 7.37 23.84
N GLY A 332 -9.62 7.70 25.09
CA GLY A 332 -9.01 8.98 25.43
C GLY A 332 -7.52 9.05 25.10
N ASP A 333 -6.91 10.24 25.26
CA ASP A 333 -5.47 10.49 25.13
C ASP A 333 -4.85 9.93 23.84
N LYS A 334 -5.47 10.25 22.69
CA LYS A 334 -4.96 9.90 21.36
C LYS A 334 -3.65 10.62 21.06
N ARG A 335 -2.64 9.89 20.59
CA ARG A 335 -1.31 10.41 20.26
C ARG A 335 -0.80 9.78 18.97
N LEU A 336 -0.20 10.59 18.08
CA LEU A 336 0.65 10.12 17.00
C LEU A 336 2.00 9.67 17.60
N LEU A 337 2.42 8.45 17.33
CA LEU A 337 3.70 7.89 17.81
C LEU A 337 4.78 7.93 16.74
N ALA A 338 4.41 7.62 15.51
CA ALA A 338 5.31 7.65 14.36
C ALA A 338 4.50 7.98 13.10
N ASP A 339 5.06 8.84 12.29
CA ASP A 339 4.65 9.10 10.93
C ASP A 339 5.69 8.43 10.01
N LEU A 340 5.36 7.22 9.56
CA LEU A 340 6.31 6.41 8.78
C LEU A 340 6.47 6.96 7.36
N ASP A 341 5.52 7.73 6.89
CA ASP A 341 5.55 8.32 5.57
C ASP A 341 6.49 9.52 5.53
N SER A 342 6.43 10.40 6.53
CA SER A 342 7.34 11.56 6.62
C SER A 342 8.81 11.17 6.82
N GLU A 343 9.10 10.06 7.51
CA GLU A 343 10.46 9.54 7.66
C GLU A 343 10.99 8.85 6.39
N ALA A 344 10.09 8.42 5.50
CA ALA A 344 10.43 7.72 4.27
C ALA A 344 10.87 8.68 3.16
N TYR A 345 10.37 9.92 3.14
CA TYR A 345 10.70 10.87 2.09
C TYR A 345 11.96 11.68 2.41
N LYS A 346 12.87 11.74 1.45
CA LYS A 346 14.06 12.59 1.50
C LYS A 346 13.94 13.69 0.47
N ASN A 347 14.21 14.92 0.88
CA ASN A 347 14.31 16.03 -0.08
C ASN A 347 15.48 15.79 -1.03
N VAL A 348 15.21 15.95 -2.30
CA VAL A 348 16.19 15.84 -3.38
C VAL A 348 16.10 17.05 -4.29
N THR A 349 17.22 17.37 -4.92
CA THR A 349 17.28 18.42 -5.95
C THR A 349 18.12 17.87 -7.09
N TYR A 350 17.59 17.94 -8.29
CA TYR A 350 18.32 17.63 -9.51
C TYR A 350 18.56 18.93 -10.29
N GLU A 351 19.79 19.15 -10.72
CA GLU A 351 20.16 20.39 -11.42
C GLU A 351 20.85 20.11 -12.76
N ILE A 352 20.42 20.82 -13.79
CA ILE A 352 21.05 20.85 -15.10
C ILE A 352 21.55 22.27 -15.37
N ASN A 353 22.78 22.39 -15.90
CA ASN A 353 23.28 23.65 -16.43
C ASN A 353 23.36 23.55 -17.96
N ALA A 354 22.39 24.13 -18.65
CA ALA A 354 22.28 24.07 -20.10
C ALA A 354 22.26 25.44 -20.74
N ARG A 355 22.59 25.49 -22.05
CA ARG A 355 22.36 26.65 -22.89
C ARG A 355 21.06 26.48 -23.63
N LEU A 356 20.26 27.52 -23.73
CA LEU A 356 19.05 27.50 -24.55
C LEU A 356 19.38 27.53 -26.04
N ARG A 357 20.49 28.14 -26.41
CA ARG A 357 21.12 28.13 -27.74
C ARG A 357 22.62 28.29 -27.57
N GLU A 358 23.43 27.85 -28.53
CA GLU A 358 24.90 27.83 -28.42
C GLU A 358 25.55 29.19 -28.13
N ASP A 359 24.96 30.26 -28.63
CA ASP A 359 25.44 31.62 -28.47
C ASP A 359 24.96 32.33 -27.17
N MET A 360 24.16 31.63 -26.35
CA MET A 360 23.62 32.13 -25.09
C MET A 360 24.43 31.65 -23.87
N PRO A 361 24.35 32.33 -22.72
CA PRO A 361 24.95 31.85 -21.48
C PRO A 361 24.31 30.55 -21.02
N LYS A 362 24.91 29.90 -20.02
CA LYS A 362 24.28 28.75 -19.34
C LYS A 362 23.27 29.23 -18.32
N TYR A 363 22.14 28.58 -18.31
CA TYR A 363 21.06 28.71 -17.35
C TYR A 363 21.11 27.53 -16.40
N ARG A 364 20.69 27.72 -15.15
CA ARG A 364 20.55 26.68 -14.17
C ARG A 364 19.08 26.30 -14.04
N PHE A 365 18.76 25.04 -14.31
CA PHE A 365 17.45 24.43 -14.12
C PHE A 365 17.53 23.54 -12.90
N ALA A 366 16.61 23.68 -11.95
CA ALA A 366 16.59 22.95 -10.69
C ALA A 366 15.20 22.37 -10.46
N ALA A 367 15.09 21.06 -10.53
CA ALA A 367 13.91 20.33 -10.07
C ALA A 367 14.07 19.96 -8.59
N THR A 368 13.10 20.30 -7.78
CA THR A 368 13.03 19.91 -6.37
C THR A 368 11.96 18.87 -6.16
N GLY A 369 12.21 17.95 -5.26
CA GLY A 369 11.27 16.87 -5.00
C GLY A 369 11.56 16.14 -3.71
N VAL A 370 10.77 15.09 -3.47
CA VAL A 370 10.95 14.14 -2.38
C VAL A 370 11.03 12.73 -2.94
N THR A 371 11.92 11.92 -2.38
CA THR A 371 12.10 10.52 -2.80
C THR A 371 11.85 9.57 -1.66
N ARG A 372 11.34 8.40 -1.99
CA ARG A 372 11.18 7.23 -1.11
C ARG A 372 12.25 6.19 -1.43
N GLY A 373 12.58 5.29 -0.51
CA GLY A 373 13.64 4.28 -0.69
C GLY A 373 13.55 3.50 -2.01
N ALA A 374 14.70 3.09 -2.52
CA ALA A 374 14.99 2.65 -3.90
C ALA A 374 14.29 1.38 -4.42
N ASP A 375 13.35 0.78 -3.68
CA ASP A 375 12.79 -0.55 -4.00
C ASP A 375 11.30 -0.54 -4.38
N GLU A 376 10.66 0.62 -4.56
CA GLU A 376 9.25 0.75 -4.90
C GLU A 376 9.04 1.35 -6.30
N TRP A 377 7.94 0.99 -6.96
CA TRP A 377 7.62 1.43 -8.33
C TRP A 377 7.33 2.94 -8.44
N MET A 378 6.70 3.53 -7.42
CA MET A 378 6.56 4.98 -7.27
C MET A 378 7.40 5.42 -6.08
N THR A 379 8.46 6.14 -6.34
CA THR A 379 9.49 6.37 -5.34
C THR A 379 9.65 7.84 -4.93
N GLY A 380 8.84 8.74 -5.48
CA GLY A 380 8.89 10.13 -5.11
C GLY A 380 7.88 11.04 -5.81
N TYR A 381 8.03 12.34 -5.56
CA TYR A 381 7.23 13.38 -6.18
C TYR A 381 8.12 14.57 -6.57
N VAL A 382 7.88 15.12 -7.76
CA VAL A 382 8.41 16.45 -8.12
C VAL A 382 7.58 17.51 -7.42
N MET A 383 8.23 18.35 -6.65
CA MET A 383 7.58 19.39 -5.83
C MET A 383 7.69 20.78 -6.47
N GLY A 384 8.69 21.02 -7.33
CA GLY A 384 8.85 22.31 -7.96
C GLY A 384 9.94 22.34 -9.02
N LEU A 385 9.91 23.37 -9.84
CA LEU A 385 10.91 23.70 -10.86
C LEU A 385 11.30 25.19 -10.75
N GLU A 386 12.60 25.42 -10.71
CA GLU A 386 13.19 26.77 -10.75
C GLU A 386 14.18 26.87 -11.91
N VAL A 387 14.14 27.97 -12.63
CA VAL A 387 15.14 28.31 -13.67
C VAL A 387 15.78 29.64 -13.37
N TYR A 388 17.11 29.67 -13.41
CA TYR A 388 17.90 30.89 -13.11
C TYR A 388 18.83 31.25 -14.26
N ASP A 389 19.00 32.56 -14.47
CA ASP A 389 20.02 33.07 -15.38
C ASP A 389 21.45 32.94 -14.80
N GLU A 390 22.45 33.38 -15.57
CA GLU A 390 23.87 33.37 -15.16
C GLU A 390 24.18 34.25 -13.94
N ASN A 391 23.29 35.20 -13.61
CA ASN A 391 23.43 36.11 -12.46
C ASN A 391 22.64 35.63 -11.24
N GLY A 392 21.90 34.51 -11.37
CA GLY A 392 21.05 33.93 -10.32
C GLY A 392 19.66 34.58 -10.21
N LEU A 393 19.24 35.34 -11.24
CA LEU A 393 17.87 35.86 -11.32
C LEU A 393 16.93 34.72 -11.71
N SER A 394 15.84 34.52 -10.95
CA SER A 394 14.80 33.55 -11.28
C SER A 394 14.01 34.01 -12.51
N LEU A 395 13.96 33.14 -13.54
CA LEU A 395 13.23 33.35 -14.78
C LEU A 395 11.95 32.53 -14.84
N LEU A 396 11.89 31.45 -14.07
CA LEU A 396 10.74 30.55 -13.91
C LEU A 396 10.72 30.00 -12.50
N SER A 397 9.55 29.99 -11.89
CA SER A 397 9.28 29.28 -10.64
C SER A 397 7.91 28.60 -10.74
N ALA A 398 7.88 27.29 -10.69
CA ALA A 398 6.66 26.50 -10.70
C ALA A 398 6.60 25.63 -9.43
N ASP A 399 5.45 25.64 -8.77
CA ASP A 399 5.15 24.85 -7.56
C ASP A 399 4.11 23.78 -7.91
N PHE A 400 4.50 22.51 -7.75
CA PHE A 400 3.64 21.36 -7.99
C PHE A 400 3.12 20.74 -6.68
N SER A 401 3.50 21.33 -5.53
CA SER A 401 3.04 20.83 -4.25
C SER A 401 1.52 20.96 -4.13
N GLN A 402 0.86 19.86 -3.80
CA GLN A 402 -0.58 19.79 -3.56
C GLN A 402 -0.83 19.33 -2.13
N ALA A 403 -1.74 19.99 -1.44
CA ALA A 403 -2.21 19.56 -0.13
C ALA A 403 -3.45 18.67 -0.31
N LEU A 404 -3.29 17.38 -0.08
CA LEU A 404 -4.37 16.39 -0.11
C LEU A 404 -4.47 15.74 1.29
N ASN A 405 -5.60 15.93 1.98
CA ASN A 405 -5.87 15.31 3.29
C ASN A 405 -4.74 15.49 4.33
N ASP A 406 -4.22 16.73 4.46
CA ASP A 406 -3.11 17.10 5.33
C ASP A 406 -1.72 16.56 4.91
N GLU A 407 -1.60 15.93 3.76
CA GLU A 407 -0.34 15.51 3.15
C GLU A 407 0.03 16.46 2.00
N VAL A 408 1.33 16.75 1.88
CA VAL A 408 1.88 17.51 0.74
C VAL A 408 2.35 16.50 -0.29
N THR A 409 1.72 16.52 -1.47
CA THR A 409 2.10 15.69 -2.62
C THR A 409 2.47 16.56 -3.81
N GLY A 410 3.23 16.01 -4.74
CA GLY A 410 3.61 16.65 -6.00
C GLY A 410 3.32 15.74 -7.18
N ASN A 411 3.99 16.00 -8.32
CA ASN A 411 3.88 15.14 -9.48
C ASN A 411 4.61 13.81 -9.22
N PRO A 412 3.98 12.63 -9.43
CA PRO A 412 4.57 11.32 -9.11
C PRO A 412 5.79 11.02 -10.01
N VAL A 413 6.83 10.41 -9.42
CA VAL A 413 8.07 10.03 -10.13
C VAL A 413 8.33 8.53 -9.94
N TYR A 414 8.67 7.87 -11.03
CA TYR A 414 9.12 6.48 -11.03
C TYR A 414 10.58 6.32 -10.63
N ASN A 415 10.92 5.11 -10.16
CA ASN A 415 12.29 4.75 -9.75
C ASN A 415 13.32 5.06 -10.84
N GLU A 416 12.99 4.82 -12.09
CA GLU A 416 13.86 5.02 -13.26
C GLU A 416 14.08 6.48 -13.65
N MET A 417 13.17 7.37 -13.24
CA MET A 417 13.26 8.83 -13.44
C MET A 417 13.75 9.60 -12.22
N MET A 418 14.10 8.90 -11.15
CA MET A 418 14.48 9.52 -9.87
C MET A 418 15.72 10.38 -9.97
N ASP A 419 16.68 9.97 -10.80
CA ASP A 419 17.96 10.68 -10.95
C ASP A 419 17.80 12.02 -11.67
N THR A 420 16.77 12.18 -12.50
CA THR A 420 16.50 13.40 -13.27
C THR A 420 15.25 14.16 -12.86
N MET A 421 14.39 13.56 -12.04
CA MET A 421 13.04 14.06 -11.74
C MET A 421 12.19 14.32 -13.00
N GLY A 422 12.52 13.64 -14.11
CA GLY A 422 11.90 13.87 -15.39
C GLY A 422 12.09 15.30 -15.93
N LEU A 423 13.19 15.98 -15.52
CA LEU A 423 13.57 17.30 -16.01
C LEU A 423 14.42 17.17 -17.27
N HIS A 424 13.97 17.81 -18.37
CA HIS A 424 14.67 17.85 -19.64
C HIS A 424 14.72 19.27 -20.21
N VAL A 425 15.76 19.56 -20.99
CA VAL A 425 15.96 20.84 -21.65
C VAL A 425 16.17 20.58 -23.15
N ALA A 426 15.11 20.73 -23.96
CA ALA A 426 15.06 20.37 -25.37
C ALA A 426 14.29 21.42 -26.19
N ASP A 427 14.58 21.55 -27.49
CA ASP A 427 13.85 22.40 -28.43
C ASP A 427 12.58 21.64 -28.90
N VAL A 428 11.48 21.80 -28.16
CA VAL A 428 10.25 21.02 -28.41
C VAL A 428 9.34 21.66 -29.47
N ASN A 429 9.47 22.97 -29.71
CA ASN A 429 8.72 23.68 -30.74
C ASN A 429 9.50 23.87 -32.03
N PHE A 430 10.79 23.45 -32.07
CA PHE A 430 11.69 23.49 -33.21
C PHE A 430 11.99 24.90 -33.73
N ASP A 431 12.07 25.90 -32.84
CA ASP A 431 12.37 27.27 -33.14
C ASP A 431 13.87 27.61 -33.02
N GLY A 432 14.68 26.67 -32.55
CA GLY A 432 16.13 26.78 -32.38
C GLY A 432 16.54 27.24 -30.98
N TYR A 433 15.61 27.39 -30.05
CA TYR A 433 15.87 27.61 -28.63
C TYR A 433 15.38 26.36 -27.84
N LYS A 434 16.14 25.98 -26.82
CA LYS A 434 15.69 24.91 -25.94
C LYS A 434 14.69 25.44 -24.95
N ASP A 435 13.68 24.63 -24.71
CA ASP A 435 12.61 24.81 -23.77
C ASP A 435 12.87 23.96 -22.52
N VAL A 436 12.03 24.06 -21.50
CA VAL A 436 12.10 23.21 -20.31
C VAL A 436 10.82 22.39 -20.15
N ILE A 437 10.99 21.11 -19.93
CA ILE A 437 9.90 20.19 -19.63
C ILE A 437 10.22 19.40 -18.36
N ILE A 438 9.19 19.07 -17.60
CA ILE A 438 9.31 18.31 -16.37
C ILE A 438 8.12 17.36 -16.22
N LEU A 439 8.34 16.20 -15.62
CA LEU A 439 7.26 15.23 -15.41
C LEU A 439 6.09 15.89 -14.66
N ASN A 440 4.89 15.77 -15.24
CA ASN A 440 3.66 16.32 -14.69
C ASN A 440 2.73 15.23 -14.13
N ASP A 441 2.59 14.12 -14.86
CA ASP A 441 1.75 13.01 -14.45
C ASP A 441 2.31 11.69 -14.97
N PHE A 442 2.01 10.64 -14.25
CA PHE A 442 2.32 9.28 -14.62
C PHE A 442 1.13 8.39 -14.25
N SER A 443 0.56 7.69 -15.22
CA SER A 443 -0.58 6.83 -14.92
C SER A 443 -0.70 5.61 -15.84
N GLY A 444 -1.54 4.66 -15.38
CA GLY A 444 -1.88 3.45 -16.11
C GLY A 444 -0.88 2.30 -15.95
N ALA A 445 -1.35 1.08 -16.24
CA ALA A 445 -0.56 -0.17 -16.14
C ALA A 445 0.59 -0.24 -17.16
N HIS A 446 0.63 0.68 -18.14
CA HIS A 446 1.62 0.74 -19.21
C HIS A 446 2.64 1.86 -19.07
N GLY A 447 2.58 2.61 -17.94
CA GLY A 447 3.56 3.63 -17.66
C GLY A 447 3.47 4.87 -18.56
N ASN A 448 2.25 5.35 -18.85
CA ASN A 448 2.09 6.59 -19.61
C ASN A 448 2.61 7.80 -18.85
N THR A 449 3.37 8.68 -19.51
CA THR A 449 3.95 9.89 -18.94
C THR A 449 3.43 11.13 -19.64
N TRP A 450 3.18 12.18 -18.86
CA TRP A 450 2.86 13.52 -19.36
C TRP A 450 3.79 14.54 -18.72
N TYR A 451 4.12 15.59 -19.45
CA TYR A 451 5.07 16.60 -19.01
C TYR A 451 4.44 18.00 -19.04
N ALA A 452 4.73 18.79 -18.03
CA ALA A 452 4.54 20.24 -18.10
C ALA A 452 5.69 20.86 -18.92
N CYS A 453 5.38 21.90 -19.69
CA CYS A 453 6.33 22.52 -20.61
C CYS A 453 6.27 24.04 -20.53
N TRP A 454 7.44 24.67 -20.57
CA TRP A 454 7.58 26.13 -20.72
C TRP A 454 8.51 26.42 -21.89
N LEU A 455 7.96 27.09 -22.89
CA LEU A 455 8.67 27.53 -24.11
C LEU A 455 9.47 28.81 -23.84
N TRP A 456 10.71 28.84 -24.32
CA TRP A 456 11.51 30.04 -24.26
C TRP A 456 11.02 31.07 -25.26
N ASN A 457 10.72 32.28 -24.81
CA ASN A 457 10.39 33.41 -25.67
C ASN A 457 11.60 34.37 -25.77
N PRO A 458 12.30 34.41 -26.91
CA PRO A 458 13.49 35.25 -27.09
C PRO A 458 13.19 36.76 -27.09
N GLU A 459 11.95 37.17 -27.41
CA GLU A 459 11.55 38.57 -27.43
C GLU A 459 11.41 39.14 -26.02
N THR A 460 10.89 38.35 -25.11
CA THR A 460 10.66 38.73 -23.71
C THR A 460 11.76 38.25 -22.78
N SER A 461 12.65 37.38 -23.24
CA SER A 461 13.67 36.68 -22.45
C SER A 461 13.06 36.00 -21.21
N SER A 462 11.96 35.28 -21.41
CA SER A 462 11.22 34.57 -20.35
C SER A 462 10.65 33.26 -20.85
N PHE A 463 10.30 32.39 -19.92
CA PHE A 463 9.60 31.15 -20.19
C PHE A 463 8.08 31.37 -20.16
N VAL A 464 7.36 30.73 -21.09
CA VAL A 464 5.90 30.81 -21.22
C VAL A 464 5.35 29.39 -21.19
N GLU A 465 4.45 29.12 -20.28
CA GLU A 465 3.82 27.79 -20.15
C GLU A 465 3.01 27.42 -21.40
N SER A 466 3.14 26.16 -21.85
CA SER A 466 2.41 25.60 -22.97
C SER A 466 1.42 24.54 -22.48
N GLU A 467 0.15 24.94 -22.36
CA GLU A 467 -0.92 24.00 -21.95
C GLU A 467 -1.14 22.89 -22.99
N SER A 468 -0.93 23.16 -24.29
CA SER A 468 -1.12 22.18 -25.36
C SER A 468 -0.08 21.06 -25.35
N PHE A 469 1.14 21.31 -24.81
CA PHE A 469 2.15 20.25 -24.64
C PHE A 469 1.76 19.26 -23.55
N ALA A 470 1.12 19.69 -22.49
CA ALA A 470 0.75 18.86 -21.36
C ALA A 470 -0.24 17.72 -21.72
N GLY A 471 -0.91 17.82 -22.87
CA GLY A 471 -1.77 16.76 -23.40
C GLY A 471 -1.04 15.63 -24.15
N ILE A 472 0.27 15.78 -24.43
CA ILE A 472 1.05 14.81 -25.20
C ILE A 472 1.51 13.67 -24.31
N CYS A 473 1.04 12.47 -24.59
CA CYS A 473 1.41 11.26 -23.86
C CYS A 473 2.71 10.65 -24.41
N ASN A 474 3.68 10.35 -23.55
CA ASN A 474 4.96 9.74 -23.92
C ASN A 474 5.64 10.47 -25.12
N PRO A 475 5.92 11.77 -25.03
CA PRO A 475 6.40 12.55 -26.18
C PRO A 475 7.79 12.09 -26.65
N ALA A 476 7.96 11.94 -27.96
CA ALA A 476 9.23 11.65 -28.62
C ALA A 476 9.48 12.67 -29.74
N LEU A 477 10.63 13.36 -29.70
CA LEU A 477 10.95 14.44 -30.65
C LEU A 477 11.60 13.89 -31.94
N ASP A 478 11.18 14.43 -33.09
CA ASP A 478 11.85 14.26 -34.38
C ASP A 478 12.26 15.64 -34.91
N PRO A 479 13.49 16.12 -34.62
CA PRO A 479 13.95 17.43 -35.04
C PRO A 479 14.08 17.60 -36.55
N GLU A 480 14.31 16.51 -37.29
CA GLU A 480 14.45 16.57 -38.77
C GLU A 480 13.11 16.85 -39.43
N LYS A 481 12.03 16.19 -38.95
CA LYS A 481 10.68 16.36 -39.46
C LYS A 481 9.92 17.51 -38.77
N LYS A 482 10.42 17.98 -37.64
CA LYS A 482 9.75 18.90 -36.72
C LYS A 482 8.41 18.35 -36.23
N PHE A 483 8.44 17.11 -35.76
CA PHE A 483 7.29 16.38 -35.24
C PHE A 483 7.54 15.97 -33.79
N ILE A 484 6.44 15.84 -33.03
CA ILE A 484 6.42 15.11 -31.77
C ILE A 484 5.51 13.91 -31.96
N TYR A 485 6.04 12.74 -31.69
CA TYR A 485 5.24 11.51 -31.65
C TYR A 485 4.72 11.31 -30.24
N SER A 486 3.49 10.85 -30.15
CA SER A 486 2.82 10.46 -28.91
C SER A 486 2.36 9.03 -29.01
N THR A 487 2.50 8.29 -27.92
CA THR A 487 1.95 6.94 -27.82
C THR A 487 1.21 6.82 -26.50
N GLY A 488 -0.05 6.39 -26.52
CA GLY A 488 -0.87 6.19 -25.34
C GLY A 488 -1.75 4.96 -25.45
N GLY A 489 -2.19 4.41 -24.32
CA GLY A 489 -3.12 3.29 -24.31
C GLY A 489 -3.76 3.10 -22.95
N SER A 490 -5.02 2.67 -22.93
CA SER A 490 -5.79 2.40 -21.71
C SER A 490 -5.89 0.90 -21.38
N GLY A 491 -5.01 0.08 -21.95
CA GLY A 491 -4.96 -1.37 -21.76
C GLY A 491 -4.39 -2.09 -22.98
N ALA A 492 -4.29 -3.41 -22.92
CA ALA A 492 -3.76 -4.23 -24.02
C ALA A 492 -4.64 -4.20 -25.29
N SER A 493 -5.89 -3.74 -25.16
CA SER A 493 -6.89 -3.76 -26.24
C SER A 493 -7.10 -2.41 -26.94
N ASN A 494 -6.50 -1.33 -26.43
CA ASN A 494 -6.66 0.03 -26.97
C ASN A 494 -5.33 0.73 -27.03
N GLN A 495 -4.92 1.24 -28.19
CA GLN A 495 -3.75 2.09 -28.33
C GLN A 495 -4.00 3.22 -29.32
N GLU A 496 -3.28 4.31 -29.10
CA GLU A 496 -3.33 5.51 -29.90
C GLU A 496 -1.93 6.04 -30.16
N TRP A 497 -1.66 6.46 -31.39
CA TRP A 497 -0.44 7.09 -31.84
C TRP A 497 -0.78 8.38 -32.53
N ASP A 498 -0.17 9.47 -32.08
CA ASP A 498 -0.39 10.79 -32.65
C ASP A 498 0.90 11.41 -33.13
N ILE A 499 0.78 12.22 -34.16
CA ILE A 499 1.83 13.17 -34.57
C ILE A 499 1.35 14.58 -34.26
N TYR A 500 2.15 15.27 -33.47
CA TYR A 500 1.94 16.68 -33.17
C TYR A 500 2.90 17.55 -33.96
N GLN A 501 2.43 18.74 -34.33
CA GLN A 501 3.23 19.84 -34.87
C GLN A 501 2.95 21.12 -34.10
N PHE A 502 3.95 21.98 -33.99
CA PHE A 502 3.77 23.31 -33.42
C PHE A 502 3.26 24.25 -34.49
N ILE A 503 1.98 24.69 -34.39
CA ILE A 503 1.28 25.51 -35.37
C ILE A 503 0.61 26.68 -34.65
N ASP A 504 0.89 27.93 -35.09
CA ASP A 504 0.27 29.15 -34.55
C ASP A 504 0.38 29.28 -33.01
N GLY A 505 1.47 28.76 -32.41
CA GLY A 505 1.73 28.85 -30.98
C GLY A 505 1.24 27.69 -30.15
N GLU A 506 0.66 26.66 -30.75
CA GLU A 506 0.08 25.49 -30.08
C GLU A 506 0.59 24.18 -30.67
N PHE A 507 0.69 23.13 -29.84
CA PHE A 507 0.92 21.75 -30.28
C PHE A 507 -0.39 21.12 -30.74
N VAL A 508 -0.48 20.82 -32.02
CA VAL A 508 -1.70 20.36 -32.67
C VAL A 508 -1.48 18.97 -33.25
N VAL A 509 -2.41 18.05 -33.00
CA VAL A 509 -2.42 16.74 -33.65
C VAL A 509 -2.65 16.92 -35.15
N THR A 510 -1.70 16.42 -35.95
CA THR A 510 -1.81 16.46 -37.43
C THR A 510 -2.17 15.10 -38.02
N ASN A 511 -1.79 14.03 -37.35
CA ASN A 511 -2.14 12.66 -37.69
C ASN A 511 -2.46 11.91 -36.41
N SER A 512 -3.48 11.06 -36.44
CA SER A 512 -3.83 10.13 -35.36
C SER A 512 -4.14 8.76 -35.93
N LEU A 513 -3.63 7.73 -35.29
CA LEU A 513 -3.95 6.34 -35.55
C LEU A 513 -4.35 5.69 -34.22
N SER A 514 -5.53 5.14 -34.14
CA SER A 514 -5.95 4.34 -32.99
C SER A 514 -6.45 2.97 -33.42
N TYR A 515 -6.32 1.98 -32.54
CA TYR A 515 -6.99 0.71 -32.69
C TYR A 515 -7.71 0.28 -31.41
N GLU A 516 -8.74 -0.52 -31.60
CA GLU A 516 -9.49 -1.15 -30.53
C GLU A 516 -9.78 -2.60 -30.89
N GLU A 517 -9.48 -3.55 -30.00
CA GLU A 517 -9.88 -4.94 -30.15
C GLU A 517 -11.38 -5.07 -29.82
N THR A 518 -12.14 -5.59 -30.77
CA THR A 518 -13.59 -5.77 -30.66
C THR A 518 -13.98 -7.23 -30.88
N ASN A 519 -15.23 -7.59 -30.56
CA ASN A 519 -15.76 -8.93 -30.87
C ASN A 519 -15.84 -9.24 -32.39
N GLU A 520 -15.68 -8.23 -33.26
CA GLU A 520 -15.75 -8.34 -34.72
C GLU A 520 -14.36 -8.36 -35.39
N GLY A 521 -13.30 -8.06 -34.64
CA GLY A 521 -11.91 -7.94 -35.09
C GLY A 521 -11.24 -6.68 -34.57
N TYR A 522 -10.12 -6.29 -35.16
CA TYR A 522 -9.37 -5.10 -34.83
C TYR A 522 -9.91 -3.89 -35.59
N HIS A 523 -10.39 -2.89 -34.89
CA HIS A 523 -10.94 -1.68 -35.45
C HIS A 523 -9.88 -0.58 -35.51
N PHE A 524 -9.40 -0.24 -36.70
CA PHE A 524 -8.41 0.79 -36.97
C PHE A 524 -9.08 2.09 -37.42
N LYS A 525 -8.71 3.21 -36.80
CA LYS A 525 -9.14 4.55 -37.17
C LYS A 525 -7.93 5.42 -37.43
N GLU A 526 -7.82 5.93 -38.64
CA GLU A 526 -6.80 6.90 -39.04
C GLU A 526 -7.45 8.23 -39.35
N GLN A 527 -6.91 9.29 -38.76
CA GLN A 527 -7.36 10.67 -39.00
C GLN A 527 -6.18 11.56 -39.39
N LYS A 528 -6.45 12.56 -40.22
CA LYS A 528 -5.45 13.57 -40.61
C LYS A 528 -6.06 14.96 -40.51
N LEU A 529 -5.22 15.95 -40.18
CA LEU A 529 -5.60 17.35 -40.14
C LEU A 529 -5.76 17.90 -41.56
N VAL A 530 -6.99 18.26 -41.96
CA VAL A 530 -7.29 18.83 -43.26
C VAL A 530 -8.04 20.16 -43.05
N SER A 531 -7.43 21.25 -43.49
CA SER A 531 -8.06 22.59 -43.37
C SER A 531 -8.52 22.94 -41.94
N GLY A 532 -7.73 22.55 -40.94
CA GLY A 532 -8.01 22.82 -39.52
C GLY A 532 -9.03 21.90 -38.86
N LYS A 533 -9.34 20.74 -39.46
CA LYS A 533 -10.21 19.71 -38.88
C LYS A 533 -9.60 18.34 -39.07
N MET A 534 -9.75 17.48 -38.07
CA MET A 534 -9.39 16.07 -38.19
C MET A 534 -10.45 15.36 -39.04
N GLU A 535 -10.05 14.77 -40.15
CA GLU A 535 -10.88 14.03 -41.07
C GLU A 535 -10.45 12.55 -41.09
N PHE A 536 -11.40 11.62 -41.10
CA PHE A 536 -11.11 10.21 -41.24
C PHE A 536 -10.53 9.90 -42.64
N VAL A 537 -9.35 9.32 -42.64
CA VAL A 537 -8.70 8.77 -43.82
C VAL A 537 -9.05 7.30 -43.93
N ARG A 538 -9.24 6.64 -42.79
CA ARG A 538 -9.55 5.24 -42.69
C ARG A 538 -10.39 4.95 -41.43
N ASP A 539 -11.34 4.00 -41.55
CA ASP A 539 -12.19 3.51 -40.49
C ASP A 539 -12.60 2.06 -40.82
N ASP A 540 -11.73 1.09 -40.50
CA ASP A 540 -11.84 -0.29 -40.99
C ASP A 540 -11.80 -1.29 -39.81
N ILE A 541 -12.62 -2.35 -39.91
CA ILE A 541 -12.51 -3.53 -39.02
C ILE A 541 -11.84 -4.66 -39.78
N ILE A 542 -10.70 -5.13 -39.28
CA ILE A 542 -9.87 -6.19 -39.84
C ILE A 542 -10.01 -7.45 -39.00
N LYS A 543 -10.39 -8.55 -39.64
CA LYS A 543 -10.61 -9.86 -39.01
C LYS A 543 -9.38 -10.73 -39.22
N GLU A 544 -8.48 -10.68 -38.26
CA GLU A 544 -7.28 -11.51 -38.19
C GLU A 544 -7.17 -12.15 -36.81
N ASP A 545 -6.39 -13.24 -36.71
CA ASP A 545 -6.25 -14.01 -35.47
C ASP A 545 -5.30 -13.36 -34.47
N SER A 546 -4.47 -12.39 -34.93
CA SER A 546 -3.53 -11.66 -34.09
C SER A 546 -3.44 -10.18 -34.48
N TYR A 547 -2.97 -9.37 -33.54
CA TYR A 547 -2.73 -7.94 -33.74
C TYR A 547 -1.69 -7.69 -34.85
N ASP A 548 -0.59 -8.44 -34.88
CA ASP A 548 0.46 -8.28 -35.88
C ASP A 548 -0.03 -8.62 -37.29
N ASP A 549 -0.87 -9.64 -37.43
CA ASP A 549 -1.50 -9.99 -38.71
C ASP A 549 -2.49 -8.91 -39.15
N ALA A 550 -3.27 -8.35 -38.22
CA ALA A 550 -4.19 -7.27 -38.49
C ALA A 550 -3.47 -5.99 -38.94
N LEU A 551 -2.38 -5.61 -38.28
CA LEU A 551 -1.51 -4.49 -38.68
C LEU A 551 -0.92 -4.71 -40.07
N SER A 552 -0.44 -5.93 -40.35
CA SER A 552 0.11 -6.30 -41.67
C SER A 552 -0.96 -6.18 -42.76
N ALA A 553 -2.15 -6.71 -42.51
CA ALA A 553 -3.30 -6.61 -43.41
C ALA A 553 -3.78 -5.16 -43.61
N ALA A 554 -3.67 -4.34 -42.57
CA ALA A 554 -3.95 -2.90 -42.62
C ALA A 554 -2.91 -2.13 -43.43
N GLY A 555 -1.71 -2.68 -43.66
CA GLY A 555 -0.62 -2.04 -44.40
C GLY A 555 0.22 -1.08 -43.58
N TYR A 556 0.11 -1.09 -42.24
CA TYR A 556 0.81 -0.18 -41.34
C TYR A 556 2.25 -0.60 -41.01
N ILE A 557 2.67 -1.84 -41.25
CA ILE A 557 4.02 -2.36 -40.91
C ILE A 557 5.16 -1.57 -41.56
N ASN A 558 4.88 -0.81 -42.63
CA ASN A 558 5.87 0.01 -43.33
C ASN A 558 5.59 1.52 -43.24
N ASP A 559 4.65 1.94 -42.40
CA ASP A 559 4.32 3.37 -42.20
C ASP A 559 5.29 4.00 -41.20
N ASP A 560 5.62 5.28 -41.41
CA ASP A 560 6.49 6.07 -40.53
C ASP A 560 5.93 6.13 -39.08
N LEU A 561 4.61 6.18 -38.91
CA LEU A 561 3.94 6.12 -37.60
C LEU A 561 4.21 4.82 -36.86
N TRP A 562 4.15 3.69 -37.57
CA TRP A 562 4.40 2.39 -36.98
C TRP A 562 5.88 2.14 -36.65
N GLN A 563 6.79 2.55 -37.54
CA GLN A 563 8.24 2.33 -37.32
C GLN A 563 8.79 3.15 -36.14
N LEU A 564 8.16 4.25 -35.80
CA LEU A 564 8.55 5.09 -34.68
C LEU A 564 7.89 4.68 -33.36
N ALA A 565 6.72 4.06 -33.41
CA ALA A 565 6.03 3.53 -32.22
C ALA A 565 6.58 2.16 -31.77
N ASN A 566 7.17 1.36 -32.67
CA ASN A 566 7.43 -0.06 -32.47
C ASN A 566 8.81 -0.45 -31.91
N PRO A 567 9.92 0.29 -32.08
CA PRO A 567 11.21 -0.11 -31.51
C PRO A 567 11.20 -0.19 -29.98
N HIS A 568 10.20 0.38 -29.35
CA HIS A 568 10.18 0.66 -27.91
C HIS A 568 9.21 -0.22 -27.12
N TRP A 569 8.30 -0.91 -27.78
CA TRP A 569 7.25 -1.69 -27.11
C TRP A 569 7.68 -3.08 -26.61
N TYR A 570 8.72 -3.67 -27.20
CA TYR A 570 9.19 -5.02 -26.83
C TYR A 570 10.19 -5.07 -25.66
N GLY A 571 10.63 -3.92 -25.17
CA GLY A 571 11.55 -3.84 -24.02
C GLY A 571 10.91 -3.13 -22.84
N GLY A 572 10.00 -3.79 -22.12
CA GLY A 572 9.26 -3.25 -20.99
C GLY A 572 9.98 -2.19 -20.17
N GLY A 573 9.34 -1.03 -19.99
CA GLY A 573 9.70 -0.02 -19.01
C GLY A 573 10.32 1.26 -19.59
N GLY A 574 9.75 2.35 -19.21
CA GLY A 574 10.07 3.75 -19.24
C GLY A 574 11.44 4.34 -19.60
N HIS A 575 12.43 3.55 -19.98
CA HIS A 575 13.81 3.99 -20.20
C HIS A 575 14.07 4.84 -21.47
N GLN A 576 13.11 5.01 -22.35
CA GLN A 576 13.39 5.56 -23.68
C GLN A 576 12.86 6.98 -23.90
N ALA A 577 11.96 7.48 -23.08
CA ALA A 577 11.61 8.90 -23.10
C ALA A 577 12.84 9.79 -22.81
N ASP A 578 13.73 9.32 -21.94
CA ASP A 578 14.93 10.06 -21.55
C ASP A 578 15.98 10.18 -22.69
N GLU A 579 16.16 9.13 -23.51
CA GLU A 579 17.12 9.15 -24.63
C GLU A 579 16.66 10.05 -25.79
N TRP A 580 15.35 10.23 -25.98
CA TRP A 580 14.79 11.02 -27.10
C TRP A 580 14.72 12.52 -26.81
N LEU A 581 14.66 12.88 -25.52
CA LEU A 581 14.63 14.27 -25.09
C LEU A 581 16.03 14.91 -24.99
N GLU A 582 17.10 14.11 -25.08
CA GLU A 582 18.50 14.57 -25.07
C GLU A 582 19.08 14.87 -26.49
N GLY A 583 18.29 14.70 -27.55
CA GLY A 583 18.67 14.85 -28.97
C GLY A 583 19.08 16.26 -29.41
#